data_f87b2b4cb595204ccea8df4f4d17cb5d
#
_entry.id   f87b2b4cb595204ccea8df4f4d17cb5d
#
_cell.length_a   1.000
_cell.length_b   1.000
_cell.length_c   1.000
_cell.angle_alpha   90.00
_cell.angle_beta   90.00
_cell.angle_gamma   90.00
#
_symmetry.space_group_name_H-M   'P 1'
#
loop_
_entity.id
_entity.type
_entity.pdbx_description
1 polymer ?
#
loop_
_entity_poly.entity_id
_entity_poly.type
_entity_poly.pdbx_seq_one_letter_code
_entity_poly.pdbx_strand_id
1 'polypeptide(L)'
;LTLIRKSQSFKDEKAVFEELKKVMHTLGAIVSEKELLSHLSKDKLTQNHIHLYLTLGDDFTKHKEDDHFKTRWSVDSDVADEVHKSLKNLYANLSDDELVTESELVSRFLDEVKELSEQYKNEEVAKRWLSMSKKINRNPLGEWGKSTSSSIKTRGVKDYAFLMMRKHGSPMHFREVAKAVASTFDKKCHTATCHNELIKDSR
;
A
#
# COMPACT_ATOMS: atom_id res chain seq x y z
N LEU A 1 24.72 16.74 -13.16
CA LEU A 1 24.84 18.14 -13.65
C LEU A 1 24.09 19.03 -12.67
N THR A 2 24.80 19.62 -11.72
CA THR A 2 24.21 20.45 -10.67
C THR A 2 24.07 21.88 -11.20
N LEU A 3 22.88 22.28 -11.56
CA LEU A 3 22.57 23.69 -11.86
C LEU A 3 22.33 24.43 -10.53
N ILE A 4 23.42 24.89 -9.90
CA ILE A 4 23.36 25.72 -8.69
C ILE A 4 23.59 27.16 -9.08
N ARG A 5 22.68 28.06 -8.66
CA ARG A 5 22.91 29.50 -8.78
C ARG A 5 24.07 29.90 -7.87
N LYS A 6 25.03 30.71 -8.36
CA LYS A 6 26.20 31.21 -7.64
C LYS A 6 25.94 31.89 -6.27
N SER A 7 24.69 32.15 -5.92
CA SER A 7 24.26 32.82 -4.69
C SER A 7 23.64 31.90 -3.62
N GLN A 8 23.54 30.59 -3.87
CA GLN A 8 22.98 29.64 -2.91
C GLN A 8 24.09 28.99 -2.08
N SER A 9 23.87 28.93 -0.77
CA SER A 9 24.81 28.31 0.16
C SER A 9 24.72 26.78 0.07
N PHE A 10 25.78 26.11 -0.30
CA PHE A 10 25.91 24.65 -0.33
C PHE A 10 25.59 23.95 1.02
N LYS A 11 25.71 24.68 2.13
CA LYS A 11 25.44 24.15 3.47
C LYS A 11 23.94 23.87 3.67
N ASP A 12 23.07 24.72 3.16
CA ASP A 12 21.61 24.59 3.36
C ASP A 12 21.05 23.42 2.53
N GLU A 13 21.60 23.20 1.34
CA GLU A 13 21.16 22.08 0.48
C GLU A 13 21.60 20.73 1.03
N LYS A 14 22.84 20.62 1.58
CA LYS A 14 23.31 19.39 2.23
C LYS A 14 22.43 19.01 3.42
N ALA A 15 21.98 19.99 4.19
CA ALA A 15 21.07 19.77 5.33
C ALA A 15 19.72 19.18 4.87
N VAL A 16 19.19 19.59 3.70
CA VAL A 16 17.96 19.04 3.14
C VAL A 16 18.13 17.57 2.78
N PHE A 17 19.24 17.18 2.15
CA PHE A 17 19.50 15.78 1.82
C PHE A 17 19.62 14.91 3.07
N GLU A 18 20.33 15.37 4.09
CA GLU A 18 20.47 14.64 5.36
C GLU A 18 19.14 14.50 6.09
N GLU A 19 18.29 15.52 6.04
CA GLU A 19 16.96 15.46 6.65
C GLU A 19 16.05 14.48 5.88
N LEU A 20 16.07 14.51 4.54
CA LEU A 20 15.35 13.54 3.72
C LEU A 20 15.79 12.10 4.00
N LYS A 21 17.11 11.85 4.15
CA LYS A 21 17.65 10.54 4.54
C LYS A 21 17.11 10.11 5.89
N LYS A 22 17.16 10.96 6.89
CA LYS A 22 16.62 10.68 8.22
C LYS A 22 15.14 10.29 8.17
N VAL A 23 14.34 11.09 7.47
CA VAL A 23 12.91 10.81 7.30
C VAL A 23 12.70 9.46 6.63
N MET A 24 13.44 9.17 5.56
CA MET A 24 13.31 7.89 4.87
C MET A 24 13.71 6.70 5.75
N HIS A 25 14.78 6.81 6.56
CA HIS A 25 15.11 5.76 7.54
C HIS A 25 14.01 5.58 8.59
N THR A 26 13.41 6.66 9.08
CA THR A 26 12.27 6.60 10.02
C THR A 26 11.05 5.93 9.38
N LEU A 27 10.85 6.10 8.10
CA LEU A 27 9.75 5.49 7.35
C LEU A 27 10.03 4.03 6.91
N GLY A 28 11.24 3.52 7.15
CA GLY A 28 11.61 2.14 6.85
C GLY A 28 12.64 1.97 5.73
N ALA A 29 13.44 3.00 5.43
CA ALA A 29 14.50 3.05 4.41
C ALA A 29 14.06 2.83 2.95
N ILE A 30 12.92 2.18 2.70
CA ILE A 30 12.25 2.08 1.40
C ILE A 30 10.78 2.46 1.56
N VAL A 31 10.28 3.35 0.71
CA VAL A 31 8.94 3.95 0.82
C VAL A 31 8.33 4.16 -0.56
N SER A 32 7.01 3.95 -0.70
CA SER A 32 6.32 4.30 -1.94
C SER A 32 6.40 5.80 -2.21
N GLU A 33 6.62 6.21 -3.47
CA GLU A 33 6.73 7.62 -3.86
C GLU A 33 5.53 8.44 -3.37
N LYS A 34 4.33 7.90 -3.54
CA LYS A 34 3.09 8.57 -3.10
C LYS A 34 3.06 8.83 -1.61
N GLU A 35 3.45 7.85 -0.80
CA GLU A 35 3.43 7.94 0.65
C GLU A 35 4.51 8.90 1.16
N LEU A 36 5.73 8.80 0.62
CA LEU A 36 6.83 9.68 0.96
C LEU A 36 6.47 11.16 0.70
N LEU A 37 5.97 11.46 -0.49
CA LEU A 37 5.59 12.83 -0.84
C LEU A 37 4.43 13.34 0.02
N SER A 38 3.42 12.52 0.29
CA SER A 38 2.29 12.93 1.13
C SER A 38 2.65 13.06 2.62
N HIS A 39 3.65 12.32 3.10
CA HIS A 39 4.17 12.45 4.46
C HIS A 39 4.94 13.77 4.64
N LEU A 40 5.75 14.14 3.65
CA LEU A 40 6.58 15.34 3.71
C LEU A 40 5.80 16.64 3.44
N SER A 41 4.82 16.63 2.55
CA SER A 41 3.98 17.80 2.26
C SER A 41 2.66 17.43 1.61
N LYS A 42 1.63 18.24 1.89
CA LYS A 42 0.35 18.22 1.16
C LYS A 42 0.34 19.16 -0.04
N ASP A 43 1.26 20.11 -0.08
CA ASP A 43 1.38 21.08 -1.18
C ASP A 43 2.08 20.49 -2.38
N LYS A 44 1.46 20.61 -3.56
CA LYS A 44 1.95 20.04 -4.80
C LYS A 44 3.28 20.64 -5.26
N LEU A 45 3.51 21.93 -5.05
CA LEU A 45 4.75 22.59 -5.44
C LEU A 45 5.91 22.07 -4.60
N THR A 46 5.71 21.97 -3.27
CA THR A 46 6.68 21.40 -2.34
C THR A 46 6.97 19.94 -2.68
N GLN A 47 5.97 19.12 -3.02
CA GLN A 47 6.17 17.74 -3.48
C GLN A 47 7.07 17.68 -4.73
N ASN A 48 6.91 18.60 -5.69
CA ASN A 48 7.76 18.66 -6.87
C ASN A 48 9.22 19.02 -6.52
N HIS A 49 9.44 19.91 -5.55
CA HIS A 49 10.79 20.22 -5.07
C HIS A 49 11.42 19.01 -4.36
N ILE A 50 10.68 18.31 -3.51
CA ILE A 50 11.14 17.09 -2.85
C ILE A 50 11.51 16.02 -3.90
N HIS A 51 10.67 15.82 -4.90
CA HIS A 51 10.94 14.89 -5.99
C HIS A 51 12.22 15.26 -6.76
N LEU A 52 12.48 16.55 -6.96
CA LEU A 52 13.73 17.03 -7.55
C LEU A 52 14.93 16.68 -6.67
N TYR A 53 14.87 16.94 -5.36
CA TYR A 53 15.95 16.57 -4.43
C TYR A 53 16.22 15.06 -4.43
N LEU A 54 15.19 14.24 -4.38
CA LEU A 54 15.32 12.78 -4.47
C LEU A 54 15.98 12.33 -5.79
N THR A 55 15.73 13.06 -6.89
CA THR A 55 16.30 12.73 -8.21
C THR A 55 17.76 13.17 -8.34
N LEU A 56 18.15 14.24 -7.65
CA LEU A 56 19.50 14.81 -7.72
C LEU A 56 20.46 14.23 -6.67
N GLY A 57 19.94 13.68 -5.58
CA GLY A 57 20.75 13.13 -4.49
C GLY A 57 21.28 11.74 -4.83
N ASP A 58 22.58 11.54 -4.66
CA ASP A 58 23.27 10.27 -4.95
C ASP A 58 22.88 9.15 -3.96
N ASP A 59 22.37 9.52 -2.78
CA ASP A 59 21.96 8.57 -1.73
C ASP A 59 20.56 7.97 -1.96
N PHE A 60 19.81 8.44 -2.95
CA PHE A 60 18.44 8.01 -3.20
C PHE A 60 18.34 7.19 -4.46
N THR A 61 17.82 5.98 -4.32
CA THR A 61 17.59 5.09 -5.46
C THR A 61 16.11 5.02 -5.81
N LYS A 62 15.76 5.40 -7.05
CA LYS A 62 14.41 5.27 -7.56
C LYS A 62 14.18 3.89 -8.16
N HIS A 63 13.22 3.17 -7.59
CA HIS A 63 12.70 1.93 -8.17
C HIS A 63 11.40 2.23 -8.92
N LYS A 64 11.44 2.08 -10.23
CA LYS A 64 10.25 2.28 -11.08
C LYS A 64 9.17 1.25 -10.76
N GLU A 65 7.94 1.60 -11.08
CA GLU A 65 6.83 0.65 -11.01
C GLU A 65 7.10 -0.57 -11.90
N ASP A 66 6.78 -1.75 -11.37
CA ASP A 66 6.88 -3.03 -12.03
C ASP A 66 5.60 -3.87 -11.80
N ASP A 67 5.61 -5.15 -12.15
CA ASP A 67 4.47 -6.05 -11.98
C ASP A 67 4.14 -6.36 -10.52
N HIS A 68 5.10 -6.22 -9.61
CA HIS A 68 4.95 -6.55 -8.21
C HIS A 68 4.76 -5.33 -7.32
N PHE A 69 5.40 -4.21 -7.67
CA PHE A 69 5.53 -3.06 -6.77
C PHE A 69 5.19 -1.74 -7.46
N LYS A 70 4.68 -0.80 -6.67
CA LYS A 70 4.48 0.61 -7.05
C LYS A 70 5.83 1.34 -7.14
N THR A 71 5.87 2.52 -7.77
CA THR A 71 7.04 3.41 -7.74
C THR A 71 7.42 3.71 -6.29
N ARG A 72 8.71 3.56 -5.97
CA ARG A 72 9.26 3.68 -4.62
C ARG A 72 10.67 4.23 -4.64
N TRP A 73 11.11 4.77 -3.51
CA TRP A 73 12.45 5.28 -3.29
C TRP A 73 13.11 4.56 -2.11
N SER A 74 14.41 4.31 -2.19
CA SER A 74 15.20 3.75 -1.08
C SER A 74 16.45 4.58 -0.82
N VAL A 75 16.93 4.53 0.43
CA VAL A 75 18.21 5.10 0.91
C VAL A 75 19.18 4.00 1.33
N ASP A 76 18.73 2.75 1.32
CA ASP A 76 19.49 1.58 1.71
C ASP A 76 19.14 0.44 0.75
N SER A 77 20.13 -0.02 -0.03
CA SER A 77 19.93 -1.08 -1.03
C SER A 77 19.66 -2.44 -0.39
N ASP A 78 20.35 -2.75 0.71
CA ASP A 78 20.26 -4.07 1.34
C ASP A 78 18.89 -4.23 2.00
N VAL A 79 18.40 -3.18 2.67
CA VAL A 79 17.03 -3.14 3.19
C VAL A 79 16.00 -3.24 2.07
N ALA A 80 16.21 -2.53 0.95
CA ALA A 80 15.28 -2.57 -0.17
C ALA A 80 15.20 -3.97 -0.79
N ASP A 81 16.33 -4.63 -0.98
CA ASP A 81 16.39 -5.98 -1.56
C ASP A 81 15.72 -7.02 -0.64
N GLU A 82 15.99 -6.95 0.67
CA GLU A 82 15.35 -7.86 1.63
C GLU A 82 13.84 -7.64 1.71
N VAL A 83 13.38 -6.39 1.75
CA VAL A 83 11.94 -6.07 1.74
C VAL A 83 11.27 -6.57 0.46
N HIS A 84 11.90 -6.39 -0.71
CA HIS A 84 11.35 -6.88 -1.98
C HIS A 84 11.25 -8.41 -2.01
N LYS A 85 12.28 -9.10 -1.53
CA LYS A 85 12.31 -10.56 -1.43
C LYS A 85 11.22 -11.06 -0.48
N SER A 86 11.13 -10.48 0.71
CA SER A 86 10.15 -10.86 1.73
C SER A 86 8.71 -10.62 1.29
N LEU A 87 8.43 -9.51 0.57
CA LEU A 87 7.10 -9.27 -0.01
C LEU A 87 6.72 -10.29 -1.09
N LYS A 88 7.69 -10.75 -1.89
CA LYS A 88 7.47 -11.81 -2.88
C LYS A 88 7.23 -13.17 -2.20
N ASN A 89 7.98 -13.48 -1.15
CA ASN A 89 7.80 -14.70 -0.38
C ASN A 89 6.43 -14.71 0.31
N LEU A 90 6.06 -13.62 0.96
CA LEU A 90 4.75 -13.47 1.59
C LEU A 90 3.61 -13.69 0.58
N TYR A 91 3.71 -13.11 -0.62
CA TYR A 91 2.74 -13.35 -1.69
C TYR A 91 2.69 -14.83 -2.13
N ALA A 92 3.83 -15.47 -2.25
CA ALA A 92 3.90 -16.89 -2.64
C ALA A 92 3.29 -17.81 -1.59
N ASN A 93 3.43 -17.46 -0.31
CA ASN A 93 2.93 -18.23 0.83
C ASN A 93 1.42 -18.03 1.11
N LEU A 94 0.80 -16.98 0.58
CA LEU A 94 -0.64 -16.79 0.66
C LEU A 94 -1.36 -17.73 -0.32
N SER A 95 -2.45 -18.35 0.11
CA SER A 95 -3.34 -19.09 -0.80
C SER A 95 -4.18 -18.11 -1.65
N ASP A 96 -4.72 -18.55 -2.80
CA ASP A 96 -5.35 -17.65 -3.77
C ASP A 96 -6.59 -16.92 -3.23
N ASP A 97 -7.39 -17.58 -2.41
CA ASP A 97 -8.60 -17.00 -1.80
C ASP A 97 -8.46 -16.78 -0.29
N GLU A 98 -7.25 -16.87 0.25
CA GLU A 98 -6.98 -16.63 1.65
C GLU A 98 -7.22 -15.16 2.00
N LEU A 99 -7.89 -14.95 3.13
CA LEU A 99 -8.12 -13.65 3.71
C LEU A 99 -7.56 -13.64 5.13
N VAL A 100 -6.73 -12.68 5.39
CA VAL A 100 -6.07 -12.51 6.69
C VAL A 100 -6.35 -11.11 7.25
N THR A 101 -6.33 -11.00 8.56
CA THR A 101 -6.42 -9.69 9.22
C THR A 101 -5.14 -8.89 9.00
N GLU A 102 -5.20 -7.57 9.16
CA GLU A 102 -4.01 -6.72 9.04
C GLU A 102 -2.92 -7.11 10.06
N SER A 103 -3.30 -7.39 11.31
CA SER A 103 -2.37 -7.79 12.35
C SER A 103 -1.68 -9.11 12.03
N GLU A 104 -2.41 -10.08 11.52
CA GLU A 104 -1.85 -11.36 11.11
C GLU A 104 -0.90 -11.21 9.92
N LEU A 105 -1.27 -10.44 8.89
CA LEU A 105 -0.41 -10.21 7.75
C LEU A 105 0.88 -9.50 8.14
N VAL A 106 0.79 -8.49 9.02
CA VAL A 106 1.95 -7.77 9.56
C VAL A 106 2.85 -8.73 10.34
N SER A 107 2.29 -9.59 11.20
CA SER A 107 3.06 -10.58 11.94
C SER A 107 3.81 -11.53 11.01
N ARG A 108 3.12 -12.11 10.02
CA ARG A 108 3.74 -12.99 9.01
C ARG A 108 4.86 -12.27 8.25
N PHE A 109 4.65 -11.00 7.90
CA PHE A 109 5.65 -10.21 7.19
C PHE A 109 6.86 -9.87 8.05
N LEU A 110 6.67 -9.53 9.33
CA LEU A 110 7.77 -9.29 10.26
C LEU A 110 8.60 -10.56 10.50
N ASP A 111 7.97 -11.73 10.43
CA ASP A 111 8.67 -13.01 10.47
C ASP A 111 9.52 -13.28 9.22
N GLU A 112 9.15 -12.75 8.05
CA GLU A 112 9.93 -12.84 6.82
C GLU A 112 11.17 -11.92 6.83
N VAL A 113 11.09 -10.75 7.47
CA VAL A 113 12.17 -9.73 7.51
C VAL A 113 13.08 -9.85 8.75
N LYS A 114 13.29 -11.06 9.25
CA LYS A 114 14.05 -11.32 10.50
C LYS A 114 15.48 -10.79 10.49
N GLU A 115 16.11 -10.78 9.33
CA GLU A 115 17.51 -10.35 9.15
C GLU A 115 17.70 -8.83 9.23
N LEU A 116 16.61 -8.05 9.14
CA LEU A 116 16.70 -6.61 9.21
C LEU A 116 16.93 -6.10 10.63
N SER A 117 17.50 -4.90 10.73
CA SER A 117 17.73 -4.19 11.97
C SER A 117 16.43 -3.97 12.77
N GLU A 118 16.49 -4.08 14.10
CA GLU A 118 15.34 -3.93 15.00
C GLU A 118 14.60 -2.59 14.85
N GLN A 119 15.31 -1.53 14.45
CA GLN A 119 14.69 -0.21 14.21
C GLN A 119 13.59 -0.24 13.14
N TYR A 120 13.63 -1.20 12.21
CA TYR A 120 12.65 -1.36 11.14
C TYR A 120 11.55 -2.37 11.48
N LYS A 121 11.73 -3.20 12.51
CA LYS A 121 10.79 -4.26 12.90
C LYS A 121 9.64 -3.72 13.76
N ASN A 122 8.84 -2.85 13.19
CA ASN A 122 7.65 -2.33 13.84
C ASN A 122 6.44 -2.34 12.89
N GLU A 123 5.26 -2.32 13.48
CA GLU A 123 3.99 -2.45 12.76
C GLU A 123 3.78 -1.34 11.73
N GLU A 124 4.16 -0.11 12.04
CA GLU A 124 4.00 1.06 11.16
C GLU A 124 4.85 0.92 9.89
N VAL A 125 6.11 0.54 10.05
CA VAL A 125 7.03 0.30 8.93
C VAL A 125 6.56 -0.87 8.09
N ALA A 126 6.16 -1.97 8.72
CA ALA A 126 5.64 -3.16 8.01
C ALA A 126 4.41 -2.82 7.17
N LYS A 127 3.46 -2.03 7.69
CA LYS A 127 2.28 -1.57 6.94
C LYS A 127 2.66 -0.72 5.73
N ARG A 128 3.66 0.16 5.86
CA ARG A 128 4.18 0.94 4.73
C ARG A 128 4.77 0.04 3.66
N TRP A 129 5.59 -0.93 4.03
CA TRP A 129 6.16 -1.88 3.09
C TRP A 129 5.09 -2.72 2.39
N LEU A 130 4.11 -3.25 3.12
CA LEU A 130 2.95 -3.95 2.54
C LEU A 130 2.19 -3.07 1.53
N SER A 131 2.06 -1.77 1.80
CA SER A 131 1.38 -0.81 0.90
C SER A 131 2.05 -0.63 -0.45
N MET A 132 3.35 -0.96 -0.57
CA MET A 132 4.09 -0.89 -1.83
C MET A 132 3.74 -2.02 -2.79
N SER A 133 3.22 -3.15 -2.28
CA SER A 133 2.85 -4.29 -3.11
C SER A 133 1.67 -3.96 -4.02
N LYS A 134 1.70 -4.51 -5.25
CA LYS A 134 0.56 -4.55 -6.19
C LYS A 134 -0.16 -5.89 -6.14
N LYS A 135 0.50 -6.91 -5.58
CA LYS A 135 0.02 -8.29 -5.54
C LYS A 135 -0.74 -8.64 -4.28
N ILE A 136 -0.51 -7.90 -3.19
CA ILE A 136 -1.22 -8.05 -1.92
C ILE A 136 -2.01 -6.76 -1.69
N ASN A 137 -3.31 -6.87 -1.44
CA ASN A 137 -4.16 -5.72 -1.24
C ASN A 137 -5.20 -5.97 -0.15
N ARG A 138 -5.85 -4.89 0.27
CA ARG A 138 -6.89 -4.90 1.28
C ARG A 138 -8.26 -4.69 0.64
N ASN A 139 -9.26 -5.45 1.05
CA ASN A 139 -10.64 -5.20 0.68
C ASN A 139 -11.29 -4.11 1.55
N PRO A 140 -12.49 -3.63 1.20
CA PRO A 140 -13.19 -2.61 1.97
C PRO A 140 -13.59 -3.01 3.41
N LEU A 141 -13.55 -4.30 3.74
CA LEU A 141 -13.78 -4.80 5.11
C LEU A 141 -12.51 -4.79 5.96
N GLY A 142 -11.35 -4.42 5.38
CA GLY A 142 -10.08 -4.39 6.07
C GLY A 142 -9.30 -5.70 6.02
N GLU A 143 -9.79 -6.72 5.33
CA GLU A 143 -9.13 -8.01 5.16
C GLU A 143 -8.12 -7.94 4.02
N TRP A 144 -7.00 -8.62 4.17
CA TRP A 144 -5.90 -8.67 3.22
C TRP A 144 -5.83 -10.02 2.51
N GLY A 145 -5.35 -10.00 1.27
CA GLY A 145 -5.14 -11.21 0.47
C GLY A 145 -4.53 -10.88 -0.88
N LYS A 146 -4.46 -11.89 -1.75
CA LYS A 146 -3.99 -11.68 -3.12
C LYS A 146 -4.90 -10.75 -3.90
N SER A 147 -4.32 -9.80 -4.62
CA SER A 147 -5.06 -8.81 -5.43
C SER A 147 -5.87 -9.44 -6.58
N THR A 148 -5.59 -10.69 -6.92
CA THR A 148 -6.32 -11.47 -7.92
C THR A 148 -7.62 -12.08 -7.37
N SER A 149 -7.70 -12.28 -6.05
CA SER A 149 -8.89 -12.84 -5.41
C SER A 149 -10.12 -11.97 -5.62
N SER A 150 -11.26 -12.61 -5.89
CA SER A 150 -12.56 -11.94 -6.00
C SER A 150 -13.02 -11.31 -4.68
N SER A 151 -12.51 -11.78 -3.56
CA SER A 151 -12.76 -11.24 -2.21
C SER A 151 -11.97 -9.97 -1.91
N ILE A 152 -10.91 -9.70 -2.68
CA ILE A 152 -10.08 -8.49 -2.55
C ILE A 152 -10.44 -7.45 -3.60
N LYS A 153 -10.66 -7.89 -4.85
CA LYS A 153 -10.90 -7.01 -6.00
C LYS A 153 -12.34 -6.53 -6.06
N THR A 154 -12.67 -5.52 -5.32
CA THR A 154 -14.00 -4.91 -5.31
C THR A 154 -14.10 -3.79 -6.35
N ARG A 155 -14.92 -3.98 -7.38
CA ARG A 155 -15.13 -3.01 -8.48
C ARG A 155 -16.56 -2.47 -8.53
N GLY A 156 -17.56 -3.33 -8.32
CA GLY A 156 -18.97 -3.01 -8.53
C GLY A 156 -19.88 -3.47 -7.39
N VAL A 157 -21.17 -3.17 -7.52
CA VAL A 157 -22.20 -3.52 -6.52
C VAL A 157 -22.18 -5.00 -6.19
N LYS A 158 -21.97 -5.88 -7.17
CA LYS A 158 -21.91 -7.33 -6.97
C LYS A 158 -20.80 -7.75 -6.00
N ASP A 159 -19.62 -7.09 -6.08
CA ASP A 159 -18.48 -7.45 -5.24
C ASP A 159 -18.71 -7.01 -3.79
N TYR A 160 -19.27 -5.81 -3.58
CA TYR A 160 -19.68 -5.36 -2.25
C TYR A 160 -20.80 -6.21 -1.66
N ALA A 161 -21.77 -6.62 -2.48
CA ALA A 161 -22.84 -7.52 -2.08
C ALA A 161 -22.27 -8.89 -1.66
N PHE A 162 -21.35 -9.45 -2.43
CA PHE A 162 -20.65 -10.68 -2.10
C PHE A 162 -19.93 -10.58 -0.75
N LEU A 163 -19.15 -9.50 -0.52
CA LEU A 163 -18.48 -9.29 0.75
C LEU A 163 -19.45 -9.21 1.93
N MET A 164 -20.60 -8.55 1.75
CA MET A 164 -21.61 -8.44 2.80
C MET A 164 -22.25 -9.78 3.12
N MET A 165 -22.66 -10.57 2.10
CA MET A 165 -23.23 -11.91 2.31
C MET A 165 -22.23 -12.85 2.98
N ARG A 166 -20.96 -12.81 2.54
CA ARG A 166 -19.90 -13.59 3.18
C ARG A 166 -19.70 -13.21 4.65
N LYS A 167 -19.64 -11.90 4.95
CA LYS A 167 -19.52 -11.40 6.33
C LYS A 167 -20.72 -11.81 7.20
N HIS A 168 -21.91 -11.82 6.63
CA HIS A 168 -23.14 -12.19 7.33
C HIS A 168 -23.20 -13.71 7.63
N GLY A 169 -22.61 -14.54 6.74
CA GLY A 169 -22.49 -15.99 6.96
C GLY A 169 -23.80 -16.79 6.79
N SER A 170 -24.89 -16.14 6.35
CA SER A 170 -26.19 -16.79 6.10
C SER A 170 -26.89 -16.12 4.92
N PRO A 171 -27.88 -16.79 4.28
CA PRO A 171 -28.66 -16.21 3.19
C PRO A 171 -29.28 -14.88 3.59
N MET A 172 -29.19 -13.88 2.71
CA MET A 172 -29.77 -12.56 2.88
C MET A 172 -30.71 -12.22 1.73
N HIS A 173 -31.83 -11.57 2.02
CA HIS A 173 -32.69 -11.04 0.98
C HIS A 173 -31.98 -9.83 0.30
N PHE A 174 -32.07 -9.70 -1.03
CA PHE A 174 -31.38 -8.66 -1.80
C PHE A 174 -31.63 -7.23 -1.32
N ARG A 175 -32.79 -6.94 -0.71
CA ARG A 175 -33.11 -5.64 -0.09
C ARG A 175 -32.24 -5.39 1.15
N GLU A 176 -31.98 -6.41 1.93
CA GLU A 176 -31.13 -6.35 3.13
C GLU A 176 -29.66 -6.20 2.73
N VAL A 177 -29.24 -6.96 1.69
CA VAL A 177 -27.89 -6.80 1.10
C VAL A 177 -27.68 -5.36 0.63
N ALA A 178 -28.63 -4.78 -0.11
CA ALA A 178 -28.52 -3.40 -0.60
C ALA A 178 -28.40 -2.38 0.55
N LYS A 179 -29.17 -2.54 1.63
CA LYS A 179 -29.09 -1.70 2.82
C LYS A 179 -27.74 -1.87 3.52
N ALA A 180 -27.28 -3.10 3.69
CA ALA A 180 -26.01 -3.41 4.34
C ALA A 180 -24.80 -2.85 3.55
N VAL A 181 -24.82 -2.96 2.23
CA VAL A 181 -23.79 -2.32 1.35
C VAL A 181 -23.79 -0.81 1.53
N ALA A 182 -24.97 -0.18 1.50
CA ALA A 182 -25.07 1.27 1.63
C ALA A 182 -24.55 1.75 2.99
N SER A 183 -24.93 1.10 4.08
CA SER A 183 -24.53 1.49 5.43
C SER A 183 -23.07 1.19 5.76
N THR A 184 -22.53 0.07 5.26
CA THR A 184 -21.16 -0.36 5.63
C THR A 184 -20.09 0.36 4.81
N PHE A 185 -20.37 0.62 3.52
CA PHE A 185 -19.37 1.16 2.59
C PHE A 185 -19.64 2.60 2.16
N ASP A 186 -20.65 3.25 2.72
CA ASP A 186 -21.11 4.59 2.32
C ASP A 186 -21.28 4.73 0.80
N LYS A 187 -21.90 3.71 0.19
CA LYS A 187 -22.10 3.63 -1.26
C LYS A 187 -23.58 3.55 -1.60
N LYS A 188 -24.02 4.38 -2.56
CA LYS A 188 -25.36 4.25 -3.12
C LYS A 188 -25.54 2.85 -3.73
N CYS A 189 -26.43 2.05 -3.17
CA CYS A 189 -26.80 0.74 -3.64
C CYS A 189 -28.33 0.66 -3.81
N HIS A 190 -28.79 0.87 -5.04
CA HIS A 190 -30.22 0.72 -5.35
C HIS A 190 -30.61 -0.76 -5.31
N THR A 191 -31.74 -1.04 -4.68
CA THR A 191 -32.25 -2.41 -4.49
C THR A 191 -32.40 -3.19 -5.82
N ALA A 192 -32.91 -2.52 -6.87
CA ALA A 192 -33.03 -3.12 -8.18
C ALA A 192 -31.67 -3.45 -8.83
N THR A 193 -30.69 -2.55 -8.67
CA THR A 193 -29.33 -2.80 -9.15
C THR A 193 -28.70 -3.97 -8.42
N CYS A 194 -28.82 -4.01 -7.09
CA CYS A 194 -28.32 -5.11 -6.26
C CYS A 194 -28.93 -6.45 -6.71
N HIS A 195 -30.23 -6.51 -6.88
CA HIS A 195 -30.96 -7.72 -7.35
C HIS A 195 -30.43 -8.20 -8.71
N ASN A 196 -30.35 -7.29 -9.69
CA ASN A 196 -29.87 -7.63 -11.03
C ASN A 196 -28.42 -8.10 -11.07
N GLU A 197 -27.56 -7.51 -10.24
CA GLU A 197 -26.16 -7.90 -10.15
C GLU A 197 -25.97 -9.24 -9.43
N LEU A 198 -26.78 -9.54 -8.41
CA LEU A 198 -26.76 -10.83 -7.73
C LEU A 198 -27.24 -11.99 -8.62
N ILE A 199 -28.28 -11.77 -9.47
CA ILE A 199 -28.74 -12.80 -10.43
C ILE A 199 -27.65 -13.15 -11.46
N LYS A 200 -26.82 -12.18 -11.84
CA LYS A 200 -25.73 -12.37 -12.82
C LYS A 200 -24.47 -12.94 -12.22
N ASP A 201 -24.34 -12.94 -10.90
CA ASP A 201 -23.13 -13.43 -10.22
C ASP A 201 -23.20 -14.95 -10.07
N SER A 202 -22.16 -15.63 -10.54
CA SER A 202 -22.03 -17.09 -10.49
C SER A 202 -21.30 -17.61 -9.24
N ARG A 203 -20.95 -16.72 -8.33
CA ARG A 203 -20.26 -17.08 -7.06
C ARG A 203 -21.23 -17.57 -5.99
#